data_b7eec0fca1a44a9bc84625fa4486e959
#
_entry.id   b7eec0fca1a44a9bc84625fa4486e959
#
_cell.length_a   1.000
_cell.length_b   1.000
_cell.length_c   1.000
_cell.angle_alpha   90.00
_cell.angle_beta   90.00
_cell.angle_gamma   90.00
#
_symmetry.space_group_name_H-M   'P 1'
#
loop_
_entity.id
_entity.type
_entity.pdbx_description
1 polymer ?
#
loop_
_entity_poly.entity_id
_entity_poly.type
_entity_poly.pdbx_seq_one_letter_code
_entity_poly.pdbx_strand_id
1 'polypeptide(L)'
;EVLFAQWQQVPAALQWNTYDPTTQWQDAENTGLGEIDTPGNYELAQRASDRAVVYDVVAALATSGAGYLYESASGLISYGDSTHRTTYLSTYGYTDLTANQALGQGITIKTRAGDVRNDLTIKYGTSSASEVSDTDETSIGLYGNLAQIITTTIKHLADATSQAEFYLQIRANPEAQFRSITFPLGNPEINDGDRDALLNAFMGLPIDITDLPANINDGRFQGFVEGWTFSASYNGLAITLTVSPTAYS
;
A
#
# COMPACT_ATOMS: atom_id res chain seq x y z
N GLU A 1 12.32 -4.24 -16.01
CA GLU A 1 12.92 -5.51 -16.50
C GLU A 1 12.11 -6.76 -16.09
N VAL A 2 11.55 -6.82 -14.90
CA VAL A 2 10.79 -7.99 -14.44
C VAL A 2 9.41 -8.09 -15.08
N LEU A 3 8.69 -6.99 -15.20
CA LEU A 3 7.41 -6.93 -15.91
C LEU A 3 7.61 -7.23 -17.40
N PHE A 4 8.76 -6.89 -17.92
CA PHE A 4 9.22 -7.22 -19.25
C PHE A 4 9.46 -8.73 -19.44
N ALA A 5 10.03 -9.40 -18.44
CA ALA A 5 10.22 -10.85 -18.45
C ALA A 5 8.88 -11.61 -18.33
N GLN A 6 7.89 -11.04 -17.67
CA GLN A 6 6.52 -11.58 -17.67
C GLN A 6 5.90 -11.53 -19.06
N TRP A 7 6.14 -10.48 -19.81
CA TRP A 7 5.56 -10.31 -21.13
C TRP A 7 6.05 -11.36 -22.12
N GLN A 8 7.28 -11.85 -21.96
CA GLN A 8 7.81 -12.95 -22.78
C GLN A 8 7.08 -14.28 -22.60
N GLN A 9 6.26 -14.42 -21.55
CA GLN A 9 5.49 -15.65 -21.28
C GLN A 9 4.05 -15.58 -21.78
N VAL A 10 3.61 -14.45 -22.34
CA VAL A 10 2.28 -14.33 -22.96
C VAL A 10 2.21 -14.98 -24.35
N PRO A 11 1.00 -15.23 -24.88
CA PRO A 11 0.79 -15.87 -26.19
C PRO A 11 1.61 -15.24 -27.30
N ALA A 12 1.98 -16.06 -28.29
CA ALA A 12 2.89 -15.68 -29.37
C ALA A 12 2.54 -14.38 -30.11
N ALA A 13 1.28 -13.98 -30.14
CA ALA A 13 0.81 -12.71 -30.71
C ALA A 13 1.25 -11.47 -29.91
N LEU A 14 1.68 -11.65 -28.65
CA LEU A 14 2.08 -10.60 -27.72
C LEU A 14 3.53 -10.82 -27.24
N GLN A 15 4.31 -11.69 -27.90
CA GLN A 15 5.68 -11.98 -27.51
C GLN A 15 6.66 -10.87 -27.92
N TRP A 16 7.84 -10.96 -27.37
CA TRP A 16 8.95 -10.02 -27.58
C TRP A 16 9.30 -9.75 -29.04
N ASN A 17 9.15 -10.71 -29.93
CA ASN A 17 9.43 -10.54 -31.36
C ASN A 17 8.50 -9.56 -32.09
N THR A 18 7.36 -9.24 -31.47
CA THR A 18 6.46 -8.17 -31.95
C THR A 18 6.70 -6.84 -31.24
N TYR A 19 7.61 -6.82 -30.26
CA TYR A 19 7.95 -5.65 -29.50
C TYR A 19 8.84 -4.71 -30.32
N ASP A 20 8.44 -3.46 -30.40
CA ASP A 20 9.25 -2.39 -30.97
C ASP A 20 10.27 -1.92 -29.90
N PRO A 21 11.58 -2.05 -30.11
CA PRO A 21 12.59 -1.59 -29.16
C PRO A 21 12.59 -0.07 -28.96
N THR A 22 11.88 0.69 -29.80
CA THR A 22 11.64 2.13 -29.64
C THR A 22 10.45 2.45 -28.76
N THR A 23 9.60 1.45 -28.47
CA THR A 23 8.43 1.60 -27.59
C THR A 23 8.91 1.86 -26.18
N GLN A 24 8.46 2.97 -25.60
CA GLN A 24 8.78 3.30 -24.23
C GLN A 24 8.03 2.38 -23.25
N TRP A 25 8.48 2.33 -22.03
CA TRP A 25 7.89 1.56 -20.96
C TRP A 25 6.39 1.85 -20.77
N GLN A 26 5.98 3.12 -20.87
CA GLN A 26 4.59 3.55 -20.81
C GLN A 26 3.71 2.94 -21.92
N ASP A 27 4.29 2.65 -23.07
CA ASP A 27 3.53 2.03 -24.17
C ASP A 27 3.31 0.54 -23.92
N ALA A 28 4.16 -0.10 -23.09
CA ALA A 28 3.97 -1.47 -22.65
C ALA A 28 2.82 -1.62 -21.63
N GLU A 29 2.44 -0.54 -20.93
CA GLU A 29 1.28 -0.49 -20.04
C GLU A 29 -0.03 -0.81 -20.75
N ASN A 30 -0.13 -0.49 -22.05
CA ASN A 30 -1.32 -0.78 -22.85
C ASN A 30 -1.59 -2.28 -23.06
N THR A 31 -0.76 -3.16 -22.50
CA THR A 31 -0.86 -4.62 -22.69
C THR A 31 -1.41 -5.38 -21.46
N GLY A 32 -2.15 -4.73 -20.58
CA GLY A 32 -2.75 -5.34 -19.39
C GLY A 32 -2.09 -4.92 -18.07
N LEU A 33 -1.18 -3.95 -18.14
CA LEU A 33 -0.66 -3.27 -16.95
C LEU A 33 -1.44 -1.97 -16.73
N GLY A 34 -1.64 -1.64 -15.47
CA GLY A 34 -2.23 -0.38 -15.02
C GLY A 34 -1.18 0.69 -14.75
N GLU A 35 -1.44 1.51 -13.77
CA GLU A 35 -0.53 2.56 -13.32
C GLU A 35 0.73 1.96 -12.70
N ILE A 36 1.89 2.44 -13.12
CA ILE A 36 3.18 2.05 -12.57
C ILE A 36 3.97 3.30 -12.27
N ASP A 37 4.26 3.53 -10.99
CA ASP A 37 5.06 4.68 -10.56
C ASP A 37 6.51 4.57 -11.06
N THR A 38 6.95 5.61 -11.73
CA THR A 38 8.29 5.72 -12.31
C THR A 38 8.80 7.18 -12.24
N PRO A 39 10.13 7.40 -12.02
CA PRO A 39 11.13 6.41 -11.60
C PRO A 39 10.97 6.01 -10.14
N GLY A 40 11.35 4.81 -9.77
CA GLY A 40 11.40 4.39 -8.36
C GLY A 40 12.45 5.18 -7.56
N ASN A 41 12.24 5.28 -6.25
CA ASN A 41 13.09 6.08 -5.35
C ASN A 41 14.44 5.43 -5.05
N TYR A 42 14.59 4.12 -5.25
CA TYR A 42 15.76 3.36 -4.85
C TYR A 42 16.42 2.65 -6.04
N GLU A 43 17.76 2.71 -6.10
CA GLU A 43 18.48 1.89 -7.05
C GLU A 43 18.56 0.44 -6.53
N LEU A 44 18.19 -0.51 -7.39
CA LEU A 44 18.19 -1.92 -7.06
C LEU A 44 19.48 -2.62 -7.48
N ALA A 45 19.92 -3.59 -6.68
CA ALA A 45 21.06 -4.42 -7.00
C ALA A 45 20.70 -5.41 -8.12
N GLN A 46 21.72 -5.76 -8.90
CA GLN A 46 21.56 -6.76 -9.95
C GLN A 46 21.13 -8.10 -9.33
N ARG A 47 20.05 -8.65 -9.85
CA ARG A 47 19.59 -9.98 -9.48
C ARG A 47 20.44 -11.07 -10.17
N ALA A 48 20.63 -12.19 -9.46
CA ALA A 48 21.18 -13.40 -10.08
C ALA A 48 20.29 -13.87 -11.25
N SER A 49 20.92 -14.48 -12.27
CA SER A 49 20.21 -14.96 -13.48
C SER A 49 19.44 -16.28 -13.28
N ASP A 50 19.25 -16.69 -12.03
CA ASP A 50 18.54 -17.92 -11.69
C ASP A 50 17.05 -17.83 -12.02
N ARG A 51 16.47 -18.99 -12.37
CA ARG A 51 15.03 -19.09 -12.55
C ARG A 51 14.32 -18.85 -11.22
N ALA A 52 13.32 -17.97 -11.23
CA ALA A 52 12.47 -17.70 -10.09
C ALA A 52 11.01 -17.55 -10.52
N VAL A 53 10.09 -17.72 -9.58
CA VAL A 53 8.69 -17.40 -9.78
C VAL A 53 8.58 -15.90 -9.99
N VAL A 54 7.89 -15.47 -11.04
CA VAL A 54 7.80 -14.05 -11.40
C VAL A 54 7.16 -13.24 -10.29
N TYR A 55 6.10 -13.76 -9.68
CA TYR A 55 5.45 -13.10 -8.55
C TYR A 55 6.42 -12.82 -7.39
N ASP A 56 7.26 -13.78 -7.02
CA ASP A 56 8.23 -13.61 -5.93
C ASP A 56 9.25 -12.51 -6.24
N VAL A 57 9.66 -12.42 -7.50
CA VAL A 57 10.57 -11.36 -7.95
C VAL A 57 9.90 -10.00 -7.88
N VAL A 58 8.68 -9.89 -8.37
CA VAL A 58 7.92 -8.62 -8.36
C VAL A 58 7.57 -8.20 -6.94
N ALA A 59 7.19 -9.14 -6.07
CA ALA A 59 6.94 -8.87 -4.65
C ALA A 59 8.20 -8.39 -3.91
N ALA A 60 9.37 -8.98 -4.21
CA ALA A 60 10.65 -8.53 -3.64
C ALA A 60 11.03 -7.11 -4.11
N LEU A 61 10.74 -6.77 -5.38
CA LEU A 61 10.94 -5.43 -5.90
C LEU A 61 10.00 -4.42 -5.24
N ALA A 62 8.73 -4.76 -5.06
CA ALA A 62 7.76 -3.92 -4.36
C ALA A 62 8.19 -3.68 -2.91
N THR A 63 8.61 -4.72 -2.19
CA THR A 63 9.18 -4.58 -0.83
C THR A 63 10.39 -3.67 -0.82
N SER A 64 11.27 -3.79 -1.80
CA SER A 64 12.49 -2.95 -1.91
C SER A 64 12.16 -1.48 -2.20
N GLY A 65 11.09 -1.21 -2.93
CA GLY A 65 10.59 0.14 -3.20
C GLY A 65 9.74 0.73 -2.07
N ALA A 66 9.57 0.00 -0.95
CA ALA A 66 8.57 0.30 0.07
C ALA A 66 7.17 0.54 -0.53
N GLY A 67 6.89 -0.15 -1.63
CA GLY A 67 5.69 -0.03 -2.42
C GLY A 67 4.81 -1.28 -2.36
N TYR A 68 3.77 -1.29 -3.16
CA TYR A 68 2.80 -2.38 -3.21
C TYR A 68 2.29 -2.64 -4.62
N LEU A 69 1.90 -3.89 -4.85
CA LEU A 69 1.22 -4.32 -6.06
C LEU A 69 -0.27 -4.38 -5.79
N TYR A 70 -1.06 -3.94 -6.74
CA TYR A 70 -2.51 -4.00 -6.63
C TYR A 70 -3.15 -4.22 -8.00
N GLU A 71 -4.40 -4.70 -7.97
CA GLU A 71 -5.26 -4.78 -9.13
C GLU A 71 -6.18 -3.54 -9.14
N SER A 72 -6.17 -2.80 -10.23
CA SER A 72 -7.06 -1.66 -10.41
C SER A 72 -8.51 -2.12 -10.58
N ALA A 73 -9.47 -1.20 -10.46
CA ALA A 73 -10.90 -1.49 -10.70
C ALA A 73 -11.18 -2.01 -12.13
N SER A 74 -10.29 -1.76 -13.08
CA SER A 74 -10.36 -2.25 -14.47
C SER A 74 -9.68 -3.62 -14.67
N GLY A 75 -9.19 -4.26 -13.60
CA GLY A 75 -8.52 -5.57 -13.68
C GLY A 75 -7.08 -5.50 -14.17
N LEU A 76 -6.45 -4.33 -14.14
CA LEU A 76 -5.07 -4.14 -14.56
C LEU A 76 -4.13 -4.26 -13.35
N ILE A 77 -2.96 -4.88 -13.55
CA ILE A 77 -1.92 -4.97 -12.52
C ILE A 77 -1.19 -3.64 -12.43
N SER A 78 -1.17 -3.06 -11.24
CA SER A 78 -0.59 -1.75 -10.96
C SER A 78 0.48 -1.85 -9.87
N TYR A 79 1.37 -0.87 -9.84
CA TYR A 79 2.41 -0.73 -8.82
C TYR A 79 2.46 0.70 -8.30
N GLY A 80 2.27 0.85 -6.99
CA GLY A 80 2.50 2.10 -6.28
C GLY A 80 3.79 2.05 -5.47
N ASP A 81 4.66 3.04 -5.61
CA ASP A 81 5.86 3.18 -4.78
C ASP A 81 5.57 3.91 -3.46
N SER A 82 6.61 4.21 -2.68
CA SER A 82 6.49 4.91 -1.40
C SER A 82 5.89 6.33 -1.51
N THR A 83 5.89 6.94 -2.69
CA THR A 83 5.35 8.30 -2.92
C THR A 83 3.93 8.30 -3.49
N HIS A 84 3.42 7.14 -3.89
CA HIS A 84 2.13 7.00 -4.56
C HIS A 84 0.98 7.65 -3.77
N ARG A 85 0.89 7.33 -2.49
CA ARG A 85 -0.18 7.84 -1.61
C ARG A 85 -0.10 9.35 -1.39
N THR A 86 1.11 9.88 -1.23
CA THR A 86 1.33 11.34 -1.12
C THR A 86 0.94 12.05 -2.42
N THR A 87 1.26 11.46 -3.56
CA THR A 87 0.85 11.96 -4.88
C THR A 87 -0.66 11.94 -5.04
N TYR A 88 -1.31 10.86 -4.62
CA TYR A 88 -2.77 10.76 -4.66
C TYR A 88 -3.45 11.78 -3.74
N LEU A 89 -2.94 11.94 -2.52
CA LEU A 89 -3.44 12.94 -1.60
C LEU A 89 -3.33 14.37 -2.18
N SER A 90 -2.22 14.69 -2.84
CA SER A 90 -2.04 15.99 -3.48
C SER A 90 -2.93 16.19 -4.70
N THR A 91 -3.27 15.11 -5.40
CA THR A 91 -4.05 15.16 -6.65
C THR A 91 -5.55 15.20 -6.39
N TYR A 92 -6.03 14.35 -5.48
CA TYR A 92 -7.47 14.16 -5.25
C TYR A 92 -7.98 14.88 -4.00
N GLY A 93 -7.09 15.22 -3.05
CA GLY A 93 -7.52 15.66 -1.72
C GLY A 93 -8.16 14.51 -0.93
N TYR A 94 -8.67 14.83 0.25
CA TYR A 94 -9.43 13.85 1.04
C TYR A 94 -10.89 13.78 0.58
N THR A 95 -11.43 12.57 0.57
CA THR A 95 -12.88 12.34 0.55
C THR A 95 -13.37 12.45 2.00
N ASP A 96 -14.15 13.48 2.29
CA ASP A 96 -14.67 13.77 3.62
C ASP A 96 -15.90 12.89 3.91
N LEU A 97 -15.80 12.09 4.96
CA LEU A 97 -16.86 11.21 5.43
C LEU A 97 -17.11 11.46 6.92
N THR A 98 -18.28 11.04 7.44
CA THR A 98 -18.61 11.17 8.85
C THR A 98 -19.01 9.83 9.46
N ALA A 99 -18.78 9.66 10.76
CA ALA A 99 -19.05 8.40 11.46
C ALA A 99 -20.54 8.00 11.46
N ASN A 100 -21.46 8.98 11.40
CA ASN A 100 -22.92 8.73 11.33
C ASN A 100 -23.37 8.22 9.95
N GLN A 101 -22.56 8.37 8.92
CA GLN A 101 -22.79 7.75 7.62
C GLN A 101 -22.49 6.25 7.63
N ALA A 102 -21.67 5.78 8.56
CA ALA A 102 -21.26 4.39 8.70
C ALA A 102 -22.23 3.59 9.58
N LEU A 103 -22.13 2.26 9.49
CA LEU A 103 -22.79 1.36 10.45
C LEU A 103 -22.08 1.43 11.81
N GLY A 104 -22.80 1.80 12.87
CA GLY A 104 -22.24 1.91 14.21
C GLY A 104 -21.60 0.63 14.77
N GLN A 105 -21.93 -0.54 14.23
CA GLN A 105 -21.31 -1.83 14.56
C GLN A 105 -20.13 -2.18 13.64
N GLY A 106 -19.87 -1.39 12.60
CA GLY A 106 -18.82 -1.63 11.62
C GLY A 106 -17.45 -1.04 11.97
N ILE A 107 -17.37 -0.25 13.04
CA ILE A 107 -16.13 0.41 13.44
C ILE A 107 -15.43 -0.45 14.50
N THR A 108 -14.41 -1.19 14.08
CA THR A 108 -13.57 -1.96 15.01
C THR A 108 -12.21 -1.34 15.10
N ILE A 109 -11.87 -0.85 16.29
CA ILE A 109 -10.54 -0.32 16.59
C ILE A 109 -9.72 -1.42 17.26
N LYS A 110 -8.50 -1.59 16.80
CA LYS A 110 -7.54 -2.51 17.44
C LYS A 110 -6.22 -1.79 17.63
N THR A 111 -5.79 -1.70 18.88
CA THR A 111 -4.41 -1.32 19.22
C THR A 111 -3.71 -2.58 19.69
N ARG A 112 -2.64 -2.99 19.03
CA ARG A 112 -1.89 -4.19 19.35
C ARG A 112 -0.43 -3.89 19.56
N ALA A 113 0.08 -4.13 20.75
CA ALA A 113 1.52 -4.09 21.01
C ALA A 113 2.30 -5.11 20.14
N GLY A 114 1.66 -6.20 19.73
CA GLY A 114 2.27 -7.20 18.83
C GLY A 114 2.52 -6.72 17.39
N ASP A 115 1.93 -5.60 16.99
CA ASP A 115 2.16 -5.00 15.66
C ASP A 115 3.35 -4.01 15.69
N VAL A 116 3.87 -3.68 16.87
CA VAL A 116 5.10 -2.87 17.05
C VAL A 116 6.31 -3.60 16.46
N ARG A 117 7.16 -2.85 15.80
CA ARG A 117 8.49 -3.26 15.33
C ARG A 117 9.47 -2.16 15.69
N ASN A 118 10.34 -2.45 16.66
CA ASN A 118 11.25 -1.47 17.25
C ASN A 118 12.73 -1.85 17.14
N ASP A 119 13.00 -2.95 16.49
CA ASP A 119 14.34 -3.43 16.13
C ASP A 119 14.29 -3.95 14.70
N LEU A 120 14.80 -3.17 13.74
CA LEU A 120 14.70 -3.47 12.33
C LEU A 120 16.05 -3.75 11.71
N THR A 121 16.12 -4.81 10.94
CA THR A 121 17.27 -5.13 10.10
C THR A 121 16.85 -5.18 8.64
N ILE A 122 17.44 -4.34 7.82
CA ILE A 122 17.28 -4.36 6.36
C ILE A 122 18.45 -5.09 5.73
N LYS A 123 18.16 -6.17 5.02
CA LYS A 123 19.14 -6.85 4.18
C LYS A 123 19.13 -6.24 2.78
N TYR A 124 20.32 -5.88 2.27
CA TYR A 124 20.46 -5.18 0.99
C TYR A 124 21.68 -5.67 0.20
N GLY A 125 21.90 -5.11 -0.99
CA GLY A 125 23.00 -5.45 -1.87
C GLY A 125 22.74 -6.70 -2.70
N THR A 126 23.75 -7.11 -3.48
CA THR A 126 23.68 -8.30 -4.33
C THR A 126 23.45 -9.54 -3.48
N SER A 127 22.39 -10.29 -3.79
CA SER A 127 21.95 -11.46 -3.01
C SER A 127 21.66 -11.16 -1.54
N SER A 128 21.33 -9.90 -1.20
CA SER A 128 21.04 -9.45 0.18
C SER A 128 22.15 -9.82 1.19
N ALA A 129 23.40 -9.71 0.74
CA ALA A 129 24.58 -10.14 1.51
C ALA A 129 25.01 -9.14 2.59
N SER A 130 24.54 -7.91 2.51
CA SER A 130 24.81 -6.84 3.48
C SER A 130 23.59 -6.56 4.31
N GLU A 131 23.78 -6.01 5.52
CA GLU A 131 22.68 -5.65 6.41
C GLU A 131 22.95 -4.32 7.11
N VAL A 132 21.90 -3.61 7.46
CA VAL A 132 21.89 -2.44 8.33
C VAL A 132 20.76 -2.60 9.32
N SER A 133 21.02 -2.28 10.58
CA SER A 133 20.02 -2.35 11.66
C SER A 133 19.83 -0.98 12.28
N ASP A 134 18.60 -0.71 12.70
CA ASP A 134 18.23 0.47 13.45
C ASP A 134 17.20 0.12 14.52
N THR A 135 17.20 0.83 15.66
CA THR A 135 16.41 0.50 16.85
C THR A 135 15.81 1.75 17.48
N ASP A 136 14.59 1.61 18.03
CA ASP A 136 13.98 2.61 18.91
C ASP A 136 14.05 2.14 20.37
N GLU A 137 15.08 2.61 21.09
CA GLU A 137 15.33 2.26 22.48
C GLU A 137 14.19 2.66 23.44
N THR A 138 13.46 3.73 23.12
CA THR A 138 12.29 4.17 23.91
C THR A 138 11.17 3.15 23.80
N SER A 139 10.86 2.74 22.58
CA SER A 139 9.86 1.71 22.30
C SER A 139 10.26 0.36 22.88
N ILE A 140 11.55 -0.01 22.78
CA ILE A 140 12.08 -1.24 23.39
C ILE A 140 11.89 -1.22 24.92
N GLY A 141 12.12 -0.08 25.55
CA GLY A 141 11.91 0.09 26.99
C GLY A 141 10.44 -0.06 27.41
N LEU A 142 9.49 0.28 26.55
CA LEU A 142 8.06 0.21 26.83
C LEU A 142 7.42 -1.15 26.47
N TYR A 143 7.82 -1.74 25.35
CA TYR A 143 7.13 -2.90 24.76
C TYR A 143 8.00 -4.16 24.67
N GLY A 144 9.27 -4.06 25.04
CA GLY A 144 10.26 -5.12 24.82
C GLY A 144 10.82 -5.09 23.39
N ASN A 145 11.87 -5.87 23.14
CA ASN A 145 12.47 -5.98 21.81
C ASN A 145 11.56 -6.80 20.88
N LEU A 146 11.06 -6.17 19.83
CA LEU A 146 10.18 -6.73 18.80
C LEU A 146 10.86 -6.58 17.43
N ALA A 147 11.76 -7.51 17.15
CA ALA A 147 12.62 -7.48 15.98
C ALA A 147 11.90 -7.88 14.68
N GLN A 148 12.31 -7.30 13.57
CA GLN A 148 11.91 -7.68 12.21
C GLN A 148 13.11 -7.59 11.26
N ILE A 149 13.27 -8.61 10.41
CA ILE A 149 14.24 -8.60 9.31
C ILE A 149 13.47 -8.45 7.99
N ILE A 150 13.83 -7.44 7.19
CA ILE A 150 13.26 -7.22 5.87
C ILE A 150 14.36 -7.46 4.84
N THR A 151 14.11 -8.40 3.93
CA THR A 151 15.04 -8.71 2.84
C THR A 151 14.65 -7.90 1.62
N THR A 152 15.59 -7.09 1.12
CA THR A 152 15.39 -6.21 -0.01
C THR A 152 16.44 -6.48 -1.10
N THR A 153 16.21 -5.90 -2.27
CA THR A 153 17.15 -5.86 -3.38
C THR A 153 17.78 -4.46 -3.55
N ILE A 154 17.66 -3.60 -2.55
CA ILE A 154 18.27 -2.26 -2.54
C ILE A 154 19.78 -2.40 -2.72
N LYS A 155 20.37 -1.50 -3.53
CA LYS A 155 21.79 -1.56 -3.85
C LYS A 155 22.67 -0.84 -2.83
N HIS A 156 22.23 0.30 -2.34
CA HIS A 156 23.04 1.23 -1.55
C HIS A 156 22.71 1.20 -0.06
N LEU A 157 23.75 1.32 0.76
CA LEU A 157 23.60 1.41 2.22
C LEU A 157 22.73 2.59 2.64
N ALA A 158 22.90 3.76 2.01
CA ALA A 158 22.14 4.96 2.36
C ALA A 158 20.63 4.75 2.21
N ASP A 159 20.21 4.11 1.11
CA ASP A 159 18.80 3.81 0.85
C ASP A 159 18.24 2.79 1.84
N ALA A 160 19.04 1.76 2.17
CA ALA A 160 18.66 0.77 3.17
C ALA A 160 18.53 1.37 4.58
N THR A 161 19.41 2.33 4.93
CA THR A 161 19.33 3.08 6.20
C THR A 161 18.07 3.92 6.25
N SER A 162 17.80 4.71 5.21
CA SER A 162 16.58 5.53 5.14
C SER A 162 15.31 4.69 5.21
N GLN A 163 15.33 3.50 4.61
CA GLN A 163 14.20 2.58 4.70
C GLN A 163 14.01 2.02 6.11
N ALA A 164 15.10 1.70 6.83
CA ALA A 164 15.03 1.25 8.23
C ALA A 164 14.46 2.35 9.14
N GLU A 165 14.94 3.58 9.01
CA GLU A 165 14.43 4.74 9.74
C GLU A 165 12.94 4.97 9.46
N PHE A 166 12.52 4.91 8.21
CA PHE A 166 11.12 5.03 7.81
C PHE A 166 10.23 3.96 8.47
N TYR A 167 10.63 2.69 8.42
CA TYR A 167 9.86 1.62 9.06
C TYR A 167 9.80 1.76 10.58
N LEU A 168 10.87 2.21 11.25
CA LEU A 168 10.84 2.51 12.68
C LEU A 168 9.86 3.62 12.99
N GLN A 169 9.92 4.72 12.23
CA GLN A 169 9.03 5.87 12.43
C GLN A 169 7.55 5.46 12.42
N ILE A 170 7.16 4.57 11.53
CA ILE A 170 5.76 4.16 11.36
C ILE A 170 5.36 2.97 12.24
N ARG A 171 6.31 2.20 12.82
CA ARG A 171 6.00 0.95 13.52
C ARG A 171 6.54 0.84 14.94
N ALA A 172 7.36 1.78 15.40
CA ALA A 172 7.93 1.71 16.74
C ALA A 172 6.87 1.90 17.84
N ASN A 173 5.75 2.54 17.56
CA ASN A 173 4.68 2.76 18.50
C ASN A 173 3.37 2.10 18.06
N PRO A 174 2.58 1.52 19.01
CA PRO A 174 1.28 0.98 18.67
C PRO A 174 0.29 2.13 18.40
N GLU A 175 -0.29 2.13 17.22
CA GLU A 175 -1.34 3.07 16.88
C GLU A 175 -2.72 2.42 16.91
N ALA A 176 -3.75 3.23 17.22
CA ALA A 176 -5.14 2.80 17.12
C ALA A 176 -5.50 2.66 15.64
N GLN A 177 -5.67 1.43 15.19
CA GLN A 177 -5.94 1.15 13.78
C GLN A 177 -7.41 0.81 13.57
N PHE A 178 -8.04 1.50 12.61
CA PHE A 178 -9.19 0.98 11.94
C PHE A 178 -8.74 -0.11 10.96
N ARG A 179 -9.43 -1.24 10.96
CA ARG A 179 -9.24 -2.21 9.90
C ARG A 179 -10.24 -2.05 8.78
N SER A 180 -11.47 -1.75 9.13
CA SER A 180 -12.52 -1.59 8.15
C SER A 180 -13.66 -0.74 8.70
N ILE A 181 -14.37 -0.09 7.78
CA ILE A 181 -15.58 0.66 8.07
C ILE A 181 -16.61 0.36 6.98
N THR A 182 -17.87 0.20 7.39
CA THR A 182 -18.95 -0.15 6.47
C THR A 182 -19.93 1.01 6.35
N PHE A 183 -20.20 1.42 5.11
CA PHE A 183 -21.17 2.45 4.75
C PHE A 183 -22.36 1.82 4.04
N PRO A 184 -23.58 1.84 4.64
CA PRO A 184 -24.79 1.46 3.94
C PRO A 184 -25.19 2.59 2.99
N LEU A 185 -25.09 2.36 1.68
CA LEU A 185 -25.31 3.41 0.67
C LEU A 185 -26.74 3.96 0.61
N GLY A 186 -27.69 3.29 1.27
CA GLY A 186 -29.06 3.81 1.49
C GLY A 186 -29.21 4.67 2.73
N ASN A 187 -28.15 4.94 3.50
CA ASN A 187 -28.20 5.81 4.65
C ASN A 187 -28.53 7.26 4.21
N PRO A 188 -29.56 7.91 4.77
CA PRO A 188 -29.96 9.27 4.43
C PRO A 188 -28.89 10.33 4.76
N GLU A 189 -27.96 10.03 5.69
CA GLU A 189 -26.84 10.91 6.02
C GLU A 189 -25.75 10.95 4.92
N ILE A 190 -25.76 9.97 3.99
CA ILE A 190 -24.84 9.95 2.85
C ILE A 190 -25.44 10.82 1.74
N ASN A 191 -24.82 11.94 1.44
CA ASN A 191 -25.16 12.77 0.29
C ASN A 191 -24.76 12.11 -1.05
N ASP A 192 -25.22 12.67 -2.16
CA ASP A 192 -24.94 12.08 -3.47
C ASP A 192 -23.46 12.11 -3.84
N GLY A 193 -22.71 13.15 -3.43
CA GLY A 193 -21.27 13.24 -3.68
C GLY A 193 -20.48 12.17 -2.93
N ASP A 194 -20.79 11.96 -1.65
CA ASP A 194 -20.15 10.91 -0.84
C ASP A 194 -20.51 9.52 -1.37
N ARG A 195 -21.76 9.34 -1.81
CA ARG A 195 -22.21 8.09 -2.43
C ARG A 195 -21.46 7.78 -3.71
N ASP A 196 -21.28 8.79 -4.57
CA ASP A 196 -20.50 8.63 -5.79
C ASP A 196 -19.03 8.32 -5.50
N ALA A 197 -18.42 8.97 -4.52
CA ALA A 197 -17.05 8.69 -4.10
C ALA A 197 -16.90 7.25 -3.57
N LEU A 198 -17.84 6.79 -2.76
CA LEU A 198 -17.87 5.42 -2.24
C LEU A 198 -18.10 4.37 -3.35
N LEU A 199 -18.95 4.65 -4.33
CA LEU A 199 -19.21 3.76 -5.47
C LEU A 199 -18.02 3.67 -6.41
N ASN A 200 -17.22 4.73 -6.51
CA ASN A 200 -16.02 4.82 -7.32
C ASN A 200 -14.74 4.66 -6.50
N ALA A 201 -14.81 3.99 -5.34
CA ALA A 201 -13.65 3.75 -4.50
C ALA A 201 -12.54 3.03 -5.28
N PHE A 202 -11.30 3.45 -5.07
CA PHE A 202 -10.11 2.88 -5.69
C PHE A 202 -8.99 2.70 -4.67
N MET A 203 -8.00 1.90 -5.02
CA MET A 203 -6.82 1.66 -4.17
C MET A 203 -6.03 2.95 -3.96
N GLY A 204 -5.75 3.29 -2.71
CA GLY A 204 -5.05 4.52 -2.38
C GLY A 204 -5.94 5.78 -2.30
N LEU A 205 -7.28 5.67 -2.43
CA LEU A 205 -8.19 6.81 -2.24
C LEU A 205 -7.98 7.42 -0.86
N PRO A 206 -7.62 8.73 -0.77
CA PRO A 206 -7.48 9.38 0.51
C PRO A 206 -8.86 9.65 1.14
N ILE A 207 -9.03 9.29 2.40
CA ILE A 207 -10.28 9.50 3.15
C ILE A 207 -10.01 10.23 4.46
N ASP A 208 -10.97 11.04 4.87
CA ASP A 208 -11.02 11.73 6.14
C ASP A 208 -12.36 11.45 6.81
N ILE A 209 -12.34 10.78 7.95
CA ILE A 209 -13.55 10.41 8.69
C ILE A 209 -13.60 11.19 9.98
N THR A 210 -14.62 12.02 10.13
CA THR A 210 -14.87 12.86 11.31
C THR A 210 -16.00 12.33 12.19
N ASP A 211 -16.24 12.99 13.31
CA ASP A 211 -17.28 12.63 14.29
C ASP A 211 -17.14 11.22 14.90
N LEU A 212 -15.91 10.73 14.93
CA LEU A 212 -15.58 9.49 15.60
C LEU A 212 -15.58 9.67 17.14
N PRO A 213 -15.70 8.59 17.93
CA PRO A 213 -15.50 8.66 19.37
C PRO A 213 -14.14 9.27 19.74
N ALA A 214 -14.11 10.13 20.76
CA ALA A 214 -12.90 10.89 21.15
C ALA A 214 -11.67 10.03 21.53
N ASN A 215 -11.86 8.76 21.82
CA ASN A 215 -10.79 7.80 22.06
C ASN A 215 -10.10 7.33 20.78
N ILE A 216 -10.53 7.83 19.62
CA ILE A 216 -9.95 7.55 18.32
C ILE A 216 -9.36 8.84 17.81
N ASN A 217 -8.06 9.02 18.00
CA ASN A 217 -7.28 10.14 17.45
C ASN A 217 -8.05 11.48 17.44
N ASP A 218 -8.56 11.87 18.62
CA ASP A 218 -9.38 13.07 18.84
C ASP A 218 -10.67 13.17 17.99
N GLY A 219 -11.23 12.02 17.63
CA GLY A 219 -12.50 11.94 16.88
C GLY A 219 -12.34 12.02 15.36
N ARG A 220 -11.14 11.87 14.82
CA ARG A 220 -10.86 11.94 13.39
C ARG A 220 -9.95 10.81 12.94
N PHE A 221 -10.18 10.29 11.75
CA PHE A 221 -9.30 9.33 11.09
C PHE A 221 -8.96 9.83 9.69
N GLN A 222 -7.68 9.93 9.39
CA GLN A 222 -7.16 10.20 8.05
C GLN A 222 -6.36 9.00 7.58
N GLY A 223 -6.60 8.58 6.34
CA GLY A 223 -5.95 7.41 5.79
C GLY A 223 -6.26 7.16 4.33
N PHE A 224 -5.90 5.98 3.89
CA PHE A 224 -6.07 5.53 2.50
C PHE A 224 -6.87 4.24 2.43
N VAL A 225 -7.64 4.09 1.37
CA VAL A 225 -8.36 2.86 1.07
C VAL A 225 -7.37 1.81 0.54
N GLU A 226 -7.31 0.67 1.22
CA GLU A 226 -6.49 -0.49 0.85
C GLU A 226 -7.28 -1.59 0.12
N GLY A 227 -8.57 -1.46 0.12
CA GLY A 227 -9.47 -2.38 -0.55
C GLY A 227 -10.92 -2.14 -0.17
N TRP A 228 -11.83 -2.71 -0.93
CA TRP A 228 -13.25 -2.57 -0.66
C TRP A 228 -14.03 -3.83 -1.02
N THR A 229 -15.19 -3.98 -0.42
CA THR A 229 -16.14 -5.06 -0.71
C THR A 229 -17.54 -4.51 -0.77
N PHE A 230 -18.25 -4.78 -1.85
CA PHE A 230 -19.67 -4.50 -1.95
C PHE A 230 -20.49 -5.68 -1.45
N SER A 231 -21.49 -5.37 -0.62
CA SER A 231 -22.49 -6.33 -0.15
C SER A 231 -23.87 -5.86 -0.62
N ALA A 232 -24.45 -6.61 -1.54
CA ALA A 232 -25.78 -6.31 -2.08
C ALA A 232 -26.81 -7.29 -1.55
N SER A 233 -27.95 -6.76 -1.10
CA SER A 233 -29.14 -7.51 -0.72
C SER A 233 -30.37 -6.96 -1.43
N TYR A 234 -31.53 -7.62 -1.29
CA TYR A 234 -32.76 -7.17 -1.93
C TYR A 234 -33.14 -5.72 -1.57
N ASN A 235 -32.86 -5.31 -0.33
CA ASN A 235 -33.25 -4.00 0.20
C ASN A 235 -32.08 -3.05 0.48
N GLY A 236 -30.87 -3.38 0.09
CA GLY A 236 -29.73 -2.53 0.42
C GLY A 236 -28.43 -2.89 -0.27
N LEU A 237 -27.63 -1.87 -0.44
CA LEU A 237 -26.25 -1.97 -0.90
C LEU A 237 -25.37 -1.32 0.17
N ALA A 238 -24.29 -2.00 0.54
CA ALA A 238 -23.29 -1.46 1.46
C ALA A 238 -21.90 -1.67 0.88
N ILE A 239 -21.00 -0.75 1.19
CA ILE A 239 -19.58 -0.87 0.92
C ILE A 239 -18.82 -0.98 2.23
N THR A 240 -17.90 -1.91 2.32
CA THR A 240 -16.93 -2.02 3.41
C THR A 240 -15.57 -1.63 2.88
N LEU A 241 -14.98 -0.58 3.42
CA LEU A 241 -13.63 -0.14 3.10
C LEU A 241 -12.65 -0.77 4.09
N THR A 242 -11.57 -1.33 3.59
CA THR A 242 -10.37 -1.65 4.37
C THR A 242 -9.43 -0.47 4.24
N VAL A 243 -8.92 0.03 5.35
CA VAL A 243 -8.18 1.30 5.38
C VAL A 243 -6.88 1.19 6.17
N SER A 244 -5.92 2.03 5.83
CA SER A 244 -4.68 2.26 6.59
C SER A 244 -4.54 3.72 6.97
N PRO A 245 -3.97 4.04 8.16
CA PRO A 245 -3.76 5.43 8.57
C PRO A 245 -2.68 6.11 7.73
N THR A 246 -2.76 7.44 7.64
CA THR A 246 -1.78 8.29 6.93
C THR A 246 -0.36 8.16 7.50
N ALA A 247 -0.23 7.83 8.78
CA ALA A 247 1.06 7.59 9.43
C ALA A 247 1.87 6.44 8.80
N TYR A 248 1.23 5.59 8.00
CA TYR A 248 1.89 4.48 7.29
C TYR A 248 2.10 4.75 5.79
N SER A 249 1.99 6.01 5.38
CA SER A 249 2.10 6.40 3.96
C SER A 249 3.34 7.22 3.66
#